data_41eb0ad80959fa50a58eb4158d95132b
#
_entry.id   41eb0ad80959fa50a58eb4158d95132b
#
_cell.length_a   1.000
_cell.length_b   1.000
_cell.length_c   1.000
_cell.angle_alpha   90.00
_cell.angle_beta   90.00
_cell.angle_gamma   90.00
#
_symmetry.space_group_name_H-M   'P 1'
#
loop_
_entity.id
_entity.type
_entity.pdbx_description
1 polymer ?
#
loop_
_entity_poly.entity_id
_entity_poly.type
_entity_poly.pdbx_seq_one_letter_code
_entity_poly.pdbx_strand_id
1 'polypeptide(L)'
;MAGPRILVTGMSGLIGGALRQRLEGRYALRALNRRELAGVECHRGDIADLDQIQPAFRDVEIVVHLAAAAGGGVPWERIHRDNLVGTYHVFEAARRAGVRRVIFASSGATVTGYELEEPYAALVGGKYDGLTTWPMLTHETPVRPAALYGVSKVYGEALGRQYADEHGLSVLSIRIGRVKAEDRPTTPRDFSVWLSQRDVVQILERAIEAPATLRHGIFFAVSDNRWSYRDLEHARRVLGFVPQDRAEDHR
;
A
#
# COMPACT_ATOMS: atom_id res chain seq x y z
N MET A 1 1.46 0.62 -29.10
CA MET A 1 0.23 1.05 -28.36
C MET A 1 0.67 1.40 -26.95
N ALA A 2 0.23 2.53 -26.41
CA ALA A 2 0.47 2.85 -25.02
C ALA A 2 -0.21 1.76 -24.15
N GLY A 3 0.46 1.35 -23.06
CA GLY A 3 -0.12 0.42 -22.10
C GLY A 3 -1.40 0.97 -21.43
N PRO A 4 -2.00 0.22 -20.49
CA PRO A 4 -3.22 0.66 -19.82
C PRO A 4 -3.03 2.01 -19.13
N ARG A 5 -4.13 2.81 -19.07
CA ARG A 5 -4.10 4.07 -18.32
C ARG A 5 -4.23 3.81 -16.83
N ILE A 6 -3.27 4.33 -16.07
CA ILE A 6 -3.16 4.15 -14.63
C ILE A 6 -3.37 5.50 -13.93
N LEU A 7 -4.35 5.56 -13.05
CA LEU A 7 -4.54 6.69 -12.13
C LEU A 7 -3.80 6.39 -10.82
N VAL A 8 -2.93 7.31 -10.39
CA VAL A 8 -2.27 7.22 -9.09
C VAL A 8 -2.73 8.37 -8.20
N THR A 9 -3.43 8.06 -7.12
CA THR A 9 -3.74 9.06 -6.10
C THR A 9 -2.55 9.24 -5.18
N GLY A 10 -2.24 10.49 -4.82
CA GLY A 10 -1.06 10.75 -3.97
C GLY A 10 0.28 10.56 -4.68
N MET A 11 0.34 10.71 -6.00
CA MET A 11 1.55 10.55 -6.79
C MET A 11 2.69 11.51 -6.37
N SER A 12 2.37 12.65 -5.76
CA SER A 12 3.38 13.59 -5.23
C SER A 12 4.06 13.13 -3.93
N GLY A 13 3.61 12.04 -3.33
CA GLY A 13 4.23 11.45 -2.13
C GLY A 13 5.47 10.62 -2.47
N LEU A 14 6.19 10.14 -1.43
CA LEU A 14 7.41 9.36 -1.57
C LEU A 14 7.22 8.13 -2.47
N ILE A 15 6.27 7.25 -2.13
CA ILE A 15 5.99 6.03 -2.91
C ILE A 15 5.43 6.38 -4.29
N GLY A 16 4.54 7.38 -4.37
CA GLY A 16 3.96 7.82 -5.64
C GLY A 16 4.99 8.37 -6.62
N GLY A 17 5.96 9.13 -6.13
CA GLY A 17 7.09 9.65 -6.92
C GLY A 17 8.00 8.54 -7.45
N ALA A 18 8.37 7.58 -6.60
CA ALA A 18 9.17 6.43 -6.99
C ALA A 18 8.43 5.55 -8.01
N LEU A 19 7.13 5.30 -7.80
CA LEU A 19 6.30 4.55 -8.74
C LEU A 19 6.18 5.26 -10.10
N ARG A 20 5.99 6.60 -10.09
CA ARG A 20 5.97 7.39 -11.34
C ARG A 20 7.24 7.16 -12.15
N GLN A 21 8.42 7.32 -11.55
CA GLN A 21 9.71 7.13 -12.23
C GLN A 21 9.82 5.73 -12.87
N ARG A 22 9.31 4.71 -12.20
CA ARG A 22 9.34 3.32 -12.67
C ARG A 22 8.40 3.07 -13.85
N LEU A 23 7.22 3.69 -13.84
CA LEU A 23 6.15 3.43 -14.80
C LEU A 23 6.16 4.39 -16.00
N GLU A 24 6.84 5.53 -15.89
CA GLU A 24 6.91 6.54 -16.95
C GLU A 24 7.47 5.95 -18.25
N GLY A 25 6.88 6.30 -19.38
CA GLY A 25 7.22 5.73 -20.69
C GLY A 25 6.67 4.32 -20.98
N ARG A 26 6.19 3.60 -19.97
CA ARG A 26 5.62 2.25 -20.13
C ARG A 26 4.09 2.24 -20.06
N TYR A 27 3.52 3.17 -19.32
CA TYR A 27 2.08 3.29 -19.08
C TYR A 27 1.60 4.72 -19.31
N ALA A 28 0.33 4.89 -19.66
CA ALA A 28 -0.32 6.18 -19.66
C ALA A 28 -0.68 6.57 -18.22
N LEU A 29 0.10 7.45 -17.61
CA LEU A 29 -0.07 7.85 -16.21
C LEU A 29 -0.95 9.08 -16.06
N ARG A 30 -1.86 9.04 -15.10
CA ARG A 30 -2.61 10.19 -14.60
C ARG A 30 -2.44 10.31 -13.09
N ALA A 31 -2.17 11.52 -12.60
CA ALA A 31 -2.14 11.82 -11.17
C ALA A 31 -3.49 12.37 -10.69
N LEU A 32 -3.88 11.97 -9.48
CA LEU A 32 -4.93 12.66 -8.70
C LEU A 32 -4.29 13.18 -7.43
N ASN A 33 -4.15 14.50 -7.33
CA ASN A 33 -3.52 15.17 -6.20
C ASN A 33 -4.26 16.46 -5.83
N ARG A 34 -4.04 16.94 -4.61
CA ARG A 34 -4.56 18.26 -4.17
C ARG A 34 -3.83 19.43 -4.83
N ARG A 35 -2.59 19.21 -5.31
CA ARG A 35 -1.75 20.22 -5.99
C ARG A 35 -1.37 19.71 -7.36
N GLU A 36 -1.13 20.64 -8.27
CA GLU A 36 -0.61 20.33 -9.60
C GLU A 36 0.72 19.58 -9.50
N LEU A 37 0.93 18.65 -10.42
CA LEU A 37 2.15 17.87 -10.54
C LEU A 37 2.66 17.98 -11.98
N ALA A 38 3.78 18.67 -12.17
CA ALA A 38 4.35 18.92 -13.49
C ALA A 38 4.83 17.62 -14.16
N GLY A 39 4.77 17.60 -15.50
CA GLY A 39 5.31 16.51 -16.33
C GLY A 39 4.45 15.23 -16.34
N VAL A 40 3.21 15.27 -15.89
CA VAL A 40 2.23 14.18 -15.97
C VAL A 40 0.83 14.77 -16.09
N GLU A 41 -0.07 14.05 -16.77
CA GLU A 41 -1.50 14.43 -16.73
C GLU A 41 -1.98 14.44 -15.28
N CYS A 42 -2.35 15.61 -14.77
CA CYS A 42 -2.70 15.79 -13.36
C CYS A 42 -4.12 16.34 -13.21
N HIS A 43 -4.97 15.61 -12.50
CA HIS A 43 -6.26 16.10 -12.05
C HIS A 43 -6.14 16.61 -10.62
N ARG A 44 -6.54 17.87 -10.40
CA ARG A 44 -6.56 18.46 -9.06
C ARG A 44 -7.88 18.16 -8.37
N GLY A 45 -7.82 17.50 -7.24
CA GLY A 45 -9.01 17.16 -6.46
C GLY A 45 -8.65 16.64 -5.08
N ASP A 46 -9.61 16.77 -4.17
CA ASP A 46 -9.54 16.19 -2.84
C ASP A 46 -10.33 14.89 -2.82
N ILE A 47 -9.69 13.78 -2.41
CA ILE A 47 -10.36 12.47 -2.34
C ILE A 47 -11.57 12.47 -1.40
N ALA A 48 -11.65 13.42 -0.47
CA ALA A 48 -12.81 13.59 0.40
C ALA A 48 -14.03 14.23 -0.30
N ASP A 49 -13.90 14.57 -1.59
CA ASP A 49 -14.98 15.14 -2.42
C ASP A 49 -15.13 14.29 -3.69
N LEU A 50 -16.19 13.48 -3.73
CA LEU A 50 -16.43 12.52 -4.82
C LEU A 50 -16.63 13.23 -6.17
N ASP A 51 -17.37 14.34 -6.20
CA ASP A 51 -17.66 15.06 -7.42
C ASP A 51 -16.40 15.71 -8.02
N GLN A 52 -15.52 16.22 -7.18
CA GLN A 52 -14.22 16.72 -7.62
C GLN A 52 -13.34 15.65 -8.24
N ILE A 53 -13.34 14.42 -7.71
CA ILE A 53 -12.43 13.39 -8.19
C ILE A 53 -12.99 12.54 -9.34
N GLN A 54 -14.31 12.43 -9.47
CA GLN A 54 -14.97 11.57 -10.47
C GLN A 54 -14.43 11.76 -11.90
N PRO A 55 -14.19 12.99 -12.40
CA PRO A 55 -13.66 13.19 -13.76
C PRO A 55 -12.27 12.59 -13.99
N ALA A 56 -11.45 12.46 -12.92
CA ALA A 56 -10.10 11.88 -13.02
C ALA A 56 -10.11 10.40 -13.44
N PHE A 57 -11.22 9.69 -13.21
CA PHE A 57 -11.33 8.26 -13.47
C PHE A 57 -11.78 7.92 -14.91
N ARG A 58 -12.07 8.93 -15.75
CA ARG A 58 -12.48 8.69 -17.15
C ARG A 58 -11.37 7.97 -17.91
N ASP A 59 -11.73 6.88 -18.58
CA ASP A 59 -10.84 6.03 -19.38
C ASP A 59 -9.66 5.40 -18.59
N VAL A 60 -9.79 5.32 -17.28
CA VAL A 60 -8.81 4.68 -16.39
C VAL A 60 -9.10 3.19 -16.28
N GLU A 61 -8.08 2.37 -16.46
CA GLU A 61 -8.19 0.92 -16.31
C GLU A 61 -7.76 0.43 -14.91
N ILE A 62 -6.74 1.07 -14.35
CA ILE A 62 -6.17 0.69 -13.05
C ILE A 62 -6.00 1.92 -12.17
N VAL A 63 -6.34 1.78 -10.91
CA VAL A 63 -6.09 2.80 -9.88
C VAL A 63 -5.06 2.28 -8.89
N VAL A 64 -4.02 3.08 -8.61
CA VAL A 64 -3.12 2.86 -7.47
C VAL A 64 -3.45 3.92 -6.42
N HIS A 65 -4.10 3.50 -5.35
CA HIS A 65 -4.58 4.40 -4.30
C HIS A 65 -3.56 4.51 -3.16
N LEU A 66 -2.70 5.55 -3.24
CA LEU A 66 -1.65 5.86 -2.24
C LEU A 66 -2.02 7.04 -1.33
N ALA A 67 -2.99 7.87 -1.73
CA ALA A 67 -3.39 9.04 -0.95
C ALA A 67 -3.98 8.63 0.40
N ALA A 68 -3.41 9.12 1.48
CA ALA A 68 -3.90 8.92 2.84
C ALA A 68 -3.26 9.93 3.78
N ALA A 69 -3.91 10.20 4.91
CA ALA A 69 -3.27 10.79 6.08
C ALA A 69 -2.49 9.67 6.79
N ALA A 70 -1.17 9.63 6.62
CA ALA A 70 -0.30 8.56 7.11
C ALA A 70 0.56 9.00 8.29
N GLY A 71 0.91 8.06 9.15
CA GLY A 71 1.80 8.27 10.30
C GLY A 71 1.12 8.14 11.65
N GLY A 72 1.94 8.10 12.70
CA GLY A 72 1.45 8.13 14.09
C GLY A 72 0.98 9.54 14.48
N GLY A 73 -0.04 9.61 15.34
CA GLY A 73 -0.53 10.90 15.87
C GLY A 73 -1.40 11.71 14.91
N VAL A 74 -1.84 11.15 13.77
CA VAL A 74 -2.79 11.82 12.88
C VAL A 74 -4.13 11.97 13.61
N PRO A 75 -4.71 13.20 13.69
CA PRO A 75 -6.00 13.42 14.34
C PRO A 75 -7.14 12.64 13.70
N TRP A 76 -8.13 12.27 14.51
CA TRP A 76 -9.31 11.52 14.07
C TRP A 76 -9.99 12.15 12.86
N GLU A 77 -10.18 13.45 12.86
CA GLU A 77 -10.85 14.22 11.79
C GLU A 77 -10.15 14.02 10.44
N ARG A 78 -8.81 13.95 10.45
CA ARG A 78 -8.01 13.68 9.26
C ARG A 78 -8.12 12.22 8.83
N ILE A 79 -8.07 11.27 9.77
CA ILE A 79 -8.26 9.84 9.50
C ILE A 79 -9.66 9.60 8.91
N HIS A 80 -10.69 10.15 9.53
CA HIS A 80 -12.07 10.02 9.05
C HIS A 80 -12.22 10.57 7.64
N ARG A 81 -11.81 11.83 7.44
CA ARG A 81 -11.97 12.54 6.17
C ARG A 81 -11.14 11.92 5.03
N ASP A 82 -9.84 11.75 5.24
CA ASP A 82 -8.91 11.38 4.18
C ASP A 82 -8.85 9.84 3.99
N ASN A 83 -8.89 9.06 5.08
CA ASN A 83 -8.69 7.61 4.98
C ASN A 83 -9.99 6.80 4.90
N LEU A 84 -11.07 7.22 5.60
CA LEU A 84 -12.34 6.50 5.51
C LEU A 84 -13.18 7.03 4.35
N VAL A 85 -13.58 8.30 4.42
CA VAL A 85 -14.42 8.93 3.38
C VAL A 85 -13.68 8.96 2.04
N GLY A 86 -12.43 9.42 2.02
CA GLY A 86 -11.63 9.50 0.80
C GLY A 86 -11.38 8.14 0.14
N THR A 87 -11.12 7.08 0.93
CA THR A 87 -10.97 5.73 0.39
C THR A 87 -12.28 5.23 -0.21
N TYR A 88 -13.42 5.43 0.47
CA TYR A 88 -14.73 5.10 -0.08
C TYR A 88 -14.99 5.82 -1.41
N HIS A 89 -14.72 7.12 -1.48
CA HIS A 89 -14.91 7.90 -2.71
C HIS A 89 -14.04 7.40 -3.88
N VAL A 90 -12.79 7.03 -3.62
CA VAL A 90 -11.90 6.47 -4.65
C VAL A 90 -12.43 5.14 -5.18
N PHE A 91 -12.91 4.24 -4.30
CA PHE A 91 -13.51 2.97 -4.71
C PHE A 91 -14.80 3.18 -5.50
N GLU A 92 -15.67 4.08 -5.04
CA GLU A 92 -16.92 4.39 -5.70
C GLU A 92 -16.69 5.07 -7.06
N ALA A 93 -15.76 6.02 -7.16
CA ALA A 93 -15.40 6.64 -8.43
C ALA A 93 -14.82 5.62 -9.42
N ALA A 94 -14.00 4.70 -8.94
CA ALA A 94 -13.44 3.61 -9.74
C ALA A 94 -14.55 2.69 -10.27
N ARG A 95 -15.49 2.28 -9.41
CA ARG A 95 -16.65 1.46 -9.79
C ARG A 95 -17.50 2.15 -10.85
N ARG A 96 -17.88 3.43 -10.63
CA ARG A 96 -18.71 4.23 -11.58
C ARG A 96 -18.05 4.39 -12.94
N ALA A 97 -16.72 4.48 -12.98
CA ALA A 97 -15.94 4.64 -14.21
C ALA A 97 -15.63 3.31 -14.91
N GLY A 98 -16.01 2.16 -14.35
CA GLY A 98 -15.70 0.84 -14.93
C GLY A 98 -14.21 0.47 -14.83
N VAL A 99 -13.50 1.01 -13.84
CA VAL A 99 -12.12 0.61 -13.55
C VAL A 99 -12.07 -0.89 -13.29
N ARG A 100 -11.11 -1.59 -13.90
CA ARG A 100 -11.00 -3.05 -13.73
C ARG A 100 -10.25 -3.46 -12.46
N ARG A 101 -9.34 -2.60 -11.94
CA ARG A 101 -8.53 -2.91 -10.75
C ARG A 101 -8.21 -1.69 -9.91
N VAL A 102 -8.34 -1.85 -8.59
CA VAL A 102 -7.79 -0.93 -7.60
C VAL A 102 -6.69 -1.64 -6.82
N ILE A 103 -5.50 -1.03 -6.77
CA ILE A 103 -4.41 -1.43 -5.88
C ILE A 103 -4.45 -0.48 -4.69
N PHE A 104 -4.83 -1.01 -3.54
CA PHE A 104 -4.99 -0.23 -2.32
C PHE A 104 -3.72 -0.29 -1.47
N ALA A 105 -3.14 0.87 -1.17
CA ALA A 105 -2.06 0.98 -0.20
C ALA A 105 -2.60 0.77 1.22
N SER A 106 -2.72 -0.50 1.61
CA SER A 106 -2.86 -0.88 3.01
C SER A 106 -1.53 -0.68 3.74
N SER A 107 -1.40 -1.16 4.95
CA SER A 107 -0.21 -0.95 5.77
C SER A 107 0.04 -2.13 6.69
N GLY A 108 1.30 -2.39 7.00
CA GLY A 108 1.66 -3.25 8.12
C GLY A 108 1.12 -2.77 9.48
N ALA A 109 0.59 -1.53 9.55
CA ALA A 109 -0.09 -1.02 10.74
C ALA A 109 -1.36 -1.81 11.11
N THR A 110 -1.90 -2.60 10.20
CA THR A 110 -3.03 -3.51 10.45
C THR A 110 -2.73 -4.59 11.50
N VAL A 111 -1.45 -4.88 11.77
CA VAL A 111 -1.00 -5.94 12.69
C VAL A 111 -0.02 -5.44 13.76
N THR A 112 0.17 -4.14 13.94
CA THR A 112 1.16 -3.61 14.90
C THR A 112 0.80 -3.86 16.36
N GLY A 113 -0.42 -4.25 16.68
CA GLY A 113 -0.79 -4.66 18.04
C GLY A 113 -0.04 -5.92 18.51
N TYR A 114 0.44 -6.75 17.60
CA TYR A 114 1.30 -7.90 17.94
C TYR A 114 2.68 -7.47 18.44
N GLU A 115 3.18 -6.30 18.03
CA GLU A 115 4.47 -5.75 18.48
C GLU A 115 4.51 -5.41 20.00
N LEU A 116 3.35 -5.47 20.69
CA LEU A 116 3.24 -5.27 22.14
C LEU A 116 3.57 -6.54 22.94
N GLU A 117 3.74 -7.68 22.29
CA GLU A 117 3.92 -8.99 22.90
C GLU A 117 5.16 -9.70 22.35
N GLU A 118 5.75 -10.57 23.17
CA GLU A 118 6.86 -11.42 22.71
C GLU A 118 6.38 -12.50 21.74
N PRO A 119 7.16 -12.87 20.75
CA PRO A 119 8.55 -12.44 20.49
C PRO A 119 8.67 -11.14 19.68
N TYR A 120 7.57 -10.58 19.20
CA TYR A 120 7.58 -9.42 18.28
C TYR A 120 8.10 -8.15 18.97
N ALA A 121 7.83 -7.98 20.27
CA ALA A 121 8.35 -6.86 21.06
C ALA A 121 9.90 -6.85 21.06
N ALA A 122 10.51 -8.01 21.22
CA ALA A 122 11.96 -8.15 21.15
C ALA A 122 12.49 -7.86 19.73
N LEU A 123 11.84 -8.40 18.70
CA LEU A 123 12.20 -8.17 17.29
C LEU A 123 12.22 -6.68 16.93
N VAL A 124 11.14 -5.95 17.24
CA VAL A 124 11.06 -4.51 16.94
C VAL A 124 11.91 -3.66 17.89
N GLY A 125 12.23 -4.18 19.05
CA GLY A 125 13.14 -3.55 20.02
C GLY A 125 14.62 -3.74 19.69
N GLY A 126 14.96 -4.58 18.70
CA GLY A 126 16.35 -4.90 18.35
C GLY A 126 17.04 -5.82 19.36
N LYS A 127 16.26 -6.55 20.16
CA LYS A 127 16.72 -7.50 21.17
C LYS A 127 16.70 -8.91 20.57
N TYR A 128 17.75 -9.28 19.87
CA TYR A 128 17.79 -10.51 19.06
C TYR A 128 18.41 -11.72 19.77
N ASP A 129 18.99 -11.52 20.96
CA ASP A 129 19.68 -12.57 21.69
C ASP A 129 18.72 -13.73 22.02
N GLY A 130 19.14 -14.95 21.65
CA GLY A 130 18.33 -16.15 21.83
C GLY A 130 17.16 -16.33 20.85
N LEU A 131 16.86 -15.38 19.99
CA LEU A 131 15.83 -15.51 18.97
C LEU A 131 16.38 -16.25 17.74
N THR A 132 15.95 -17.49 17.55
CA THR A 132 16.30 -18.29 16.37
C THR A 132 15.13 -18.48 15.41
N THR A 133 13.91 -18.56 15.95
CA THR A 133 12.66 -18.70 15.20
C THR A 133 11.52 -17.96 15.92
N TRP A 134 10.51 -17.56 15.17
CA TRP A 134 9.29 -16.95 15.70
C TRP A 134 8.12 -17.20 14.77
N PRO A 135 6.86 -17.15 15.25
CA PRO A 135 5.68 -17.25 14.40
C PRO A 135 5.61 -16.11 13.39
N MET A 136 5.38 -16.44 12.12
CA MET A 136 5.21 -15.44 11.08
C MET A 136 3.74 -14.98 11.01
N LEU A 137 3.50 -13.69 10.90
CA LEU A 137 2.17 -13.14 10.64
C LEU A 137 1.88 -13.23 9.14
N THR A 138 0.90 -14.03 8.78
CA THR A 138 0.43 -14.21 7.41
C THR A 138 -0.70 -13.24 7.07
N HIS A 139 -1.12 -13.20 5.81
CA HIS A 139 -2.29 -12.42 5.37
C HIS A 139 -3.60 -12.88 6.04
N GLU A 140 -3.66 -14.11 6.54
CA GLU A 140 -4.80 -14.71 7.25
C GLU A 140 -4.77 -14.44 8.76
N THR A 141 -3.63 -14.01 9.30
CA THR A 141 -3.53 -13.67 10.73
C THR A 141 -4.55 -12.57 11.06
N PRO A 142 -5.34 -12.72 12.14
CA PRO A 142 -6.30 -11.70 12.54
C PRO A 142 -5.67 -10.31 12.65
N VAL A 143 -6.37 -9.30 12.13
CA VAL A 143 -5.90 -7.92 12.23
C VAL A 143 -5.89 -7.46 13.68
N ARG A 144 -4.84 -6.71 14.05
CA ARG A 144 -4.66 -6.16 15.39
C ARG A 144 -3.96 -4.80 15.30
N PRO A 145 -4.66 -3.76 14.84
CA PRO A 145 -4.08 -2.42 14.72
C PRO A 145 -3.87 -1.80 16.10
N ALA A 146 -2.73 -1.14 16.31
CA ALA A 146 -2.43 -0.43 17.57
C ALA A 146 -2.83 1.05 17.54
N ALA A 147 -3.26 1.60 16.38
CA ALA A 147 -3.61 3.00 16.23
C ALA A 147 -4.71 3.18 15.16
N LEU A 148 -5.42 4.33 15.21
CA LEU A 148 -6.51 4.68 14.29
C LEU A 148 -6.08 4.61 12.81
N TYR A 149 -4.84 4.96 12.49
CA TYR A 149 -4.31 4.78 11.13
C TYR A 149 -4.40 3.31 10.69
N GLY A 150 -3.97 2.38 11.53
CA GLY A 150 -4.10 0.94 11.24
C GLY A 150 -5.55 0.50 11.08
N VAL A 151 -6.46 0.99 11.93
CA VAL A 151 -7.91 0.76 11.83
C VAL A 151 -8.44 1.22 10.47
N SER A 152 -8.03 2.42 10.01
CA SER A 152 -8.46 2.94 8.71
C SER A 152 -7.97 2.08 7.53
N LYS A 153 -6.82 1.41 7.66
CA LYS A 153 -6.31 0.50 6.64
C LYS A 153 -7.08 -0.83 6.63
N VAL A 154 -7.46 -1.35 7.79
CA VAL A 154 -8.39 -2.51 7.91
C VAL A 154 -9.74 -2.20 7.26
N TYR A 155 -10.28 -0.99 7.49
CA TYR A 155 -11.49 -0.54 6.81
C TYR A 155 -11.34 -0.61 5.28
N GLY A 156 -10.25 -0.11 4.72
CA GLY A 156 -10.01 -0.16 3.27
C GLY A 156 -9.85 -1.58 2.72
N GLU A 157 -9.24 -2.51 3.49
CA GLU A 157 -9.18 -3.93 3.12
C GLU A 157 -10.58 -4.56 3.09
N ALA A 158 -11.42 -4.31 4.10
CA ALA A 158 -12.79 -4.80 4.18
C ALA A 158 -13.67 -4.21 3.06
N LEU A 159 -13.55 -2.90 2.80
CA LEU A 159 -14.23 -2.23 1.70
C LEU A 159 -13.81 -2.84 0.36
N GLY A 160 -12.51 -3.09 0.16
CA GLY A 160 -12.00 -3.73 -1.05
C GLY A 160 -12.58 -5.13 -1.28
N ARG A 161 -12.77 -5.91 -0.22
CA ARG A 161 -13.44 -7.22 -0.29
C ARG A 161 -14.89 -7.08 -0.75
N GLN A 162 -15.63 -6.16 -0.13
CA GLN A 162 -17.04 -5.91 -0.49
C GLN A 162 -17.17 -5.49 -1.95
N TYR A 163 -16.33 -4.56 -2.45
CA TYR A 163 -16.37 -4.13 -3.85
C TYR A 163 -15.98 -5.25 -4.83
N ALA A 164 -15.09 -6.14 -4.43
CA ALA A 164 -14.73 -7.29 -5.26
C ALA A 164 -15.90 -8.29 -5.38
N ASP A 165 -16.57 -8.57 -4.28
CA ASP A 165 -17.67 -9.55 -4.22
C ASP A 165 -18.95 -9.01 -4.88
N GLU A 166 -19.33 -7.78 -4.59
CA GLU A 166 -20.60 -7.21 -5.06
C GLU A 166 -20.51 -6.62 -6.47
N HIS A 167 -19.38 -5.97 -6.80
CA HIS A 167 -19.25 -5.21 -8.06
C HIS A 167 -18.25 -5.83 -9.04
N GLY A 168 -17.59 -6.92 -8.67
CA GLY A 168 -16.60 -7.57 -9.53
C GLY A 168 -15.33 -6.74 -9.78
N LEU A 169 -15.10 -5.66 -9.01
CA LEU A 169 -13.90 -4.85 -9.07
C LEU A 169 -12.71 -5.66 -8.53
N SER A 170 -11.62 -5.79 -9.32
CA SER A 170 -10.42 -6.41 -8.77
C SER A 170 -9.77 -5.50 -7.72
N VAL A 171 -9.59 -5.96 -6.49
CA VAL A 171 -8.97 -5.16 -5.41
C VAL A 171 -7.82 -5.92 -4.79
N LEU A 172 -6.61 -5.36 -4.92
CA LEU A 172 -5.38 -5.91 -4.34
C LEU A 172 -4.86 -4.95 -3.27
N SER A 173 -4.90 -5.39 -2.01
CA SER A 173 -4.48 -4.62 -0.85
C SER A 173 -3.03 -4.95 -0.49
N ILE A 174 -2.14 -3.97 -0.52
CA ILE A 174 -0.73 -4.17 -0.19
C ILE A 174 -0.48 -3.61 1.22
N ARG A 175 -0.19 -4.49 2.19
CA ARG A 175 0.22 -4.13 3.55
C ARG A 175 1.68 -3.65 3.53
N ILE A 176 1.87 -2.42 3.11
CA ILE A 176 3.17 -1.77 2.92
C ILE A 176 3.92 -1.68 4.25
N GLY A 177 5.20 -2.06 4.23
CA GLY A 177 6.14 -1.86 5.31
C GLY A 177 6.52 -0.39 5.52
N ARG A 178 7.63 -0.14 6.20
CA ARG A 178 8.10 1.21 6.45
C ARG A 178 9.02 1.69 5.33
N VAL A 179 8.46 2.48 4.42
CA VAL A 179 9.23 3.17 3.37
C VAL A 179 9.71 4.52 3.90
N LYS A 180 10.96 4.85 3.66
CA LYS A 180 11.61 6.08 4.16
C LYS A 180 12.24 6.87 3.03
N ALA A 181 12.36 8.18 3.21
CA ALA A 181 12.99 9.06 2.22
C ALA A 181 14.50 8.78 2.10
N GLU A 182 15.15 8.43 3.21
CA GLU A 182 16.56 8.06 3.27
C GLU A 182 16.87 6.71 2.63
N ASP A 183 15.83 5.96 2.28
CA ASP A 183 15.85 4.60 1.73
C ASP A 183 16.77 3.62 2.49
N ARG A 184 16.77 3.73 3.81
CA ARG A 184 17.54 2.85 4.71
C ARG A 184 16.88 2.73 6.09
N PRO A 185 17.16 1.64 6.84
CA PRO A 185 16.76 1.54 8.24
C PRO A 185 17.50 2.58 9.10
N THR A 186 16.81 3.18 10.08
CA THR A 186 17.38 4.19 10.99
C THR A 186 17.01 3.92 12.45
N THR A 187 16.15 2.94 12.70
CA THR A 187 15.73 2.54 14.05
C THR A 187 15.79 1.01 14.18
N PRO A 188 15.89 0.46 15.39
CA PRO A 188 15.85 -1.00 15.59
C PRO A 188 14.61 -1.64 14.94
N ARG A 189 13.44 -1.01 15.04
CA ARG A 189 12.21 -1.51 14.44
C ARG A 189 12.30 -1.63 12.92
N ASP A 190 13.04 -0.77 12.26
CA ASP A 190 13.17 -0.81 10.80
C ASP A 190 13.76 -2.15 10.32
N PHE A 191 14.66 -2.78 11.09
CA PHE A 191 15.23 -4.10 10.75
C PHE A 191 14.18 -5.22 10.67
N SER A 192 12.99 -5.00 11.20
CA SER A 192 11.87 -5.94 11.07
C SER A 192 10.84 -5.54 10.00
N VAL A 193 10.70 -4.23 9.72
CA VAL A 193 9.55 -3.74 8.95
C VAL A 193 9.90 -2.83 7.76
N TRP A 194 11.19 -2.54 7.54
CA TRP A 194 11.62 -1.70 6.45
C TRP A 194 11.26 -2.30 5.08
N LEU A 195 10.91 -1.41 4.16
CA LEU A 195 10.66 -1.72 2.77
C LEU A 195 11.37 -0.66 1.94
N SER A 196 12.30 -1.06 1.09
CA SER A 196 13.01 -0.13 0.21
C SER A 196 12.07 0.50 -0.82
N GLN A 197 12.50 1.64 -1.37
CA GLN A 197 11.77 2.27 -2.45
C GLN A 197 11.73 1.39 -3.70
N ARG A 198 12.79 0.61 -3.97
CA ARG A 198 12.85 -0.35 -5.06
C ARG A 198 11.84 -1.48 -4.88
N ASP A 199 11.77 -2.06 -3.70
CA ASP A 199 10.89 -3.20 -3.42
C ASP A 199 9.41 -2.79 -3.36
N VAL A 200 9.06 -1.61 -2.81
CA VAL A 200 7.67 -1.14 -2.83
C VAL A 200 7.20 -0.87 -4.25
N VAL A 201 8.06 -0.35 -5.11
CA VAL A 201 7.71 -0.14 -6.52
C VAL A 201 7.54 -1.48 -7.23
N GLN A 202 8.40 -2.47 -6.95
CA GLN A 202 8.28 -3.81 -7.51
C GLN A 202 6.93 -4.45 -7.19
N ILE A 203 6.51 -4.47 -5.92
CA ILE A 203 5.23 -5.11 -5.56
C ILE A 203 4.03 -4.38 -6.17
N LEU A 204 4.06 -3.05 -6.24
CA LEU A 204 3.01 -2.28 -6.91
C LEU A 204 2.94 -2.58 -8.41
N GLU A 205 4.09 -2.68 -9.08
CA GLU A 205 4.17 -3.09 -10.48
C GLU A 205 3.63 -4.51 -10.70
N ARG A 206 4.02 -5.47 -9.86
CA ARG A 206 3.48 -6.83 -9.89
C ARG A 206 1.96 -6.87 -9.68
N ALA A 207 1.42 -6.03 -8.81
CA ALA A 207 -0.02 -5.91 -8.61
C ALA A 207 -0.73 -5.29 -9.84
N ILE A 208 -0.10 -4.33 -10.53
CA ILE A 208 -0.59 -3.75 -11.79
C ILE A 208 -0.69 -4.85 -12.87
N GLU A 209 0.35 -5.67 -12.99
CA GLU A 209 0.51 -6.72 -14.01
C GLU A 209 -0.19 -8.04 -13.65
N ALA A 210 -0.73 -8.17 -12.44
CA ALA A 210 -1.37 -9.41 -11.99
C ALA A 210 -2.53 -9.84 -12.93
N PRO A 211 -2.76 -11.16 -13.09
CA PRO A 211 -3.81 -11.68 -13.97
C PRO A 211 -5.20 -11.07 -13.67
N ALA A 212 -6.00 -10.88 -14.70
CA ALA A 212 -7.36 -10.36 -14.54
C ALA A 212 -8.28 -11.27 -13.69
N THR A 213 -7.93 -12.55 -13.61
CA THR A 213 -8.61 -13.54 -12.77
C THR A 213 -8.38 -13.34 -11.28
N LEU A 214 -7.32 -12.62 -10.87
CA LEU A 214 -7.07 -12.27 -9.47
C LEU A 214 -8.00 -11.12 -9.06
N ARG A 215 -9.09 -11.47 -8.38
CA ARG A 215 -10.16 -10.53 -8.02
C ARG A 215 -9.93 -9.84 -6.69
N HIS A 216 -9.35 -10.54 -5.72
CA HIS A 216 -9.07 -10.00 -4.40
C HIS A 216 -7.82 -10.65 -3.81
N GLY A 217 -7.05 -9.87 -3.04
CA GLY A 217 -5.91 -10.39 -2.29
C GLY A 217 -5.36 -9.34 -1.32
N ILE A 218 -4.78 -9.83 -0.22
CA ILE A 218 -4.07 -9.03 0.78
C ILE A 218 -2.64 -9.54 0.85
N PHE A 219 -1.67 -8.66 0.71
CA PHE A 219 -0.25 -9.03 0.58
C PHE A 219 0.61 -8.20 1.51
N PHE A 220 1.46 -8.83 2.29
CA PHE A 220 2.52 -8.12 2.98
C PHE A 220 3.63 -7.72 2.02
N ALA A 221 4.23 -6.55 2.27
CA ALA A 221 5.40 -6.06 1.56
C ALA A 221 6.40 -5.48 2.57
N VAL A 222 7.52 -6.16 2.73
CA VAL A 222 8.74 -5.71 3.40
C VAL A 222 9.92 -6.17 2.55
N SER A 223 11.10 -5.54 2.71
CA SER A 223 12.34 -6.04 2.13
C SER A 223 12.77 -7.35 2.80
N ASP A 224 13.77 -8.05 2.27
CA ASP A 224 14.22 -9.37 2.75
C ASP A 224 14.96 -9.27 4.11
N ASN A 225 14.33 -8.59 5.07
CA ASN A 225 14.88 -8.29 6.37
C ASN A 225 14.97 -9.57 7.23
N ARG A 226 16.13 -9.86 7.77
CA ARG A 226 16.38 -11.04 8.62
C ARG A 226 15.39 -11.14 9.78
N TRP A 227 15.04 -10.01 10.40
CA TRP A 227 14.22 -9.95 11.60
C TRP A 227 12.74 -9.65 11.32
N SER A 228 12.32 -9.86 10.06
CA SER A 228 10.91 -9.71 9.71
C SER A 228 10.07 -10.81 10.35
N TYR A 229 8.88 -10.43 10.77
CA TYR A 229 7.83 -11.32 11.26
C TYR A 229 6.61 -11.35 10.32
N ARG A 230 6.72 -10.70 9.15
CA ARG A 230 5.67 -10.65 8.14
C ARG A 230 5.98 -11.63 7.03
N ASP A 231 5.06 -12.59 6.83
CA ASP A 231 5.22 -13.60 5.80
C ASP A 231 5.10 -13.00 4.40
N LEU A 232 6.05 -13.31 3.53
CA LEU A 232 6.06 -12.89 2.14
C LEU A 232 5.69 -14.01 1.16
N GLU A 233 5.49 -15.23 1.66
CA GLU A 233 5.28 -16.40 0.78
C GLU A 233 4.02 -16.24 -0.08
N HIS A 234 2.94 -15.68 0.49
CA HIS A 234 1.72 -15.40 -0.26
C HIS A 234 1.96 -14.39 -1.40
N ALA A 235 2.68 -13.30 -1.11
CA ALA A 235 3.02 -12.28 -2.13
C ALA A 235 3.96 -12.85 -3.21
N ARG A 236 4.91 -13.69 -2.81
CA ARG A 236 5.82 -14.38 -3.74
C ARG A 236 5.06 -15.30 -4.69
N ARG A 237 4.22 -16.17 -4.15
CA ARG A 237 3.47 -17.18 -4.92
C ARG A 237 2.45 -16.55 -5.86
N VAL A 238 1.70 -15.53 -5.41
CA VAL A 238 0.56 -14.99 -6.15
C VAL A 238 0.96 -13.85 -7.07
N LEU A 239 1.85 -12.95 -6.62
CA LEU A 239 2.26 -11.77 -7.38
C LEU A 239 3.67 -11.91 -8.00
N GLY A 240 4.45 -12.92 -7.61
CA GLY A 240 5.86 -13.00 -8.00
C GLY A 240 6.72 -11.92 -7.35
N PHE A 241 6.32 -11.42 -6.17
CA PHE A 241 7.10 -10.44 -5.42
C PHE A 241 8.33 -11.11 -4.78
N VAL A 242 9.51 -10.68 -5.19
CA VAL A 242 10.78 -11.11 -4.62
C VAL A 242 11.57 -9.87 -4.23
N PRO A 243 11.61 -9.50 -2.94
CA PRO A 243 12.36 -8.33 -2.50
C PRO A 243 13.85 -8.48 -2.84
N GLN A 244 14.49 -7.37 -3.16
CA GLN A 244 15.87 -7.31 -3.63
C GLN A 244 16.80 -6.63 -2.61
N ASP A 245 16.24 -5.92 -1.65
CA ASP A 245 16.97 -5.20 -0.62
C ASP A 245 16.79 -5.84 0.74
N ARG A 246 17.71 -5.54 1.64
CA ARG A 246 17.77 -6.11 2.98
C ARG A 246 18.22 -5.05 3.96
N ALA A 247 17.52 -4.90 5.09
CA ALA A 247 17.88 -3.91 6.11
C ALA A 247 19.30 -4.09 6.64
N GLU A 248 19.77 -5.33 6.72
CA GLU A 248 21.10 -5.70 7.25
C GLU A 248 22.26 -5.18 6.39
N ASP A 249 22.03 -4.92 5.10
CA ASP A 249 23.06 -4.37 4.19
C ASP A 249 23.39 -2.90 4.50
N HIS A 250 22.63 -2.27 5.41
CA HIS A 250 22.82 -0.88 5.85
C HIS A 250 23.38 -0.77 7.29
N ARG A 251 23.93 -1.83 7.86
CA ARG A 251 24.59 -1.81 9.18
C ARG A 251 26.00 -1.28 9.13
#